data_04bb851cfe36afce5b27d9d10c77cc41
#
_entry.id   04bb851cfe36afce5b27d9d10c77cc41
#
_cell.length_a   1.000
_cell.length_b   1.000
_cell.length_c   1.000
_cell.angle_alpha   90.00
_cell.angle_beta   90.00
_cell.angle_gamma   90.00
#
_symmetry.space_group_name_H-M   'P 1'
#
loop_
_entity.id
_entity.type
_entity.pdbx_description
1 polymer ?
#
loop_
_entity_poly.entity_id
_entity_poly.type
_entity_poly.pdbx_seq_one_letter_code
_entity_poly.pdbx_strand_id
1 'polypeptide(L)'
;MTTMSYSSWRNAIAVIVSGATGAAAAQAWHRYGPDRRLTTAQRRRARAHQQRMHWELLSKALDDPALAMVIDTYGVELSPQTRRQMMYANLWYISVFHQYESGLLTEQEILGPLRELFQSPHIREYWEVTRPHRAALDPSSSEARIGRIAEALFQELDEADTDEWWVVGQPSP
;
A
#
# COMPACT_ATOMS: atom_id res chain seq x y z
N MET A 1 41.10 19.65 32.46
CA MET A 1 40.14 18.88 31.58
C MET A 1 38.76 19.32 31.97
N THR A 2 38.19 20.24 31.17
CA THR A 2 36.90 20.87 31.49
C THR A 2 35.86 20.22 30.59
N THR A 3 34.97 19.43 31.16
CA THR A 3 33.87 18.81 30.48
C THR A 3 32.81 19.87 30.14
N MET A 4 32.72 20.26 28.90
CA MET A 4 31.62 21.11 28.43
C MET A 4 30.30 20.29 28.46
N SER A 5 29.38 20.80 29.29
CA SER A 5 28.07 20.21 29.51
C SER A 5 27.19 20.28 28.22
N TYR A 6 26.51 19.19 27.92
CA TYR A 6 25.59 19.01 26.79
C TYR A 6 24.43 20.04 26.76
N SER A 7 24.21 20.77 27.85
CA SER A 7 23.20 21.82 27.98
C SER A 7 23.56 23.15 27.28
N SER A 8 24.86 23.42 27.08
CA SER A 8 25.30 24.68 26.47
C SER A 8 25.09 24.72 24.94
N TRP A 9 25.01 23.58 24.31
CA TRP A 9 24.76 23.47 22.84
C TRP A 9 23.32 23.80 22.43
N ARG A 10 22.34 23.48 23.28
CA ARG A 10 20.93 23.76 23.03
C ARG A 10 20.61 25.25 23.14
N ASN A 11 21.36 26.01 23.94
CA ASN A 11 21.15 27.46 24.09
C ASN A 11 21.85 28.29 23.00
N ALA A 12 22.88 27.74 22.35
CA ALA A 12 23.60 28.43 21.28
C ALA A 12 22.77 28.42 19.95
N ILE A 13 21.84 27.48 19.75
CA ILE A 13 20.98 27.40 18.57
C ILE A 13 19.73 28.30 18.70
N ALA A 14 19.36 28.68 19.94
CA ALA A 14 18.16 29.47 20.20
C ALA A 14 18.34 31.00 20.00
N VAL A 15 19.58 31.49 19.81
CA VAL A 15 19.89 32.95 19.77
C VAL A 15 20.07 33.49 18.35
N ILE A 16 20.08 32.66 17.30
CA ILE A 16 20.29 33.11 15.89
C ILE A 16 18.96 33.32 15.12
N VAL A 17 17.80 33.16 15.72
CA VAL A 17 16.50 33.35 15.03
C VAL A 17 15.70 34.52 15.61
N SER A 18 16.36 35.58 16.02
CA SER A 18 15.67 36.81 16.45
C SER A 18 16.24 38.03 15.70
N GLY A 19 15.91 38.15 14.44
CA GLY A 19 16.20 39.33 13.65
C GLY A 19 15.30 39.38 12.41
N ALA A 20 14.94 40.59 11.96
CA ALA A 20 14.03 40.90 10.85
C ALA A 20 14.27 40.17 9.52
N THR A 21 15.40 39.44 9.39
CA THR A 21 15.72 38.56 8.26
C THR A 21 14.89 37.26 8.26
N GLY A 22 14.42 36.78 9.41
CA GLY A 22 13.59 35.58 9.50
C GLY A 22 12.19 35.77 8.91
N ALA A 23 11.60 36.95 9.09
CA ALA A 23 10.28 37.26 8.53
C ALA A 23 10.32 37.40 7.00
N ALA A 24 11.38 37.99 6.45
CA ALA A 24 11.55 38.12 4.99
C ALA A 24 11.84 36.74 4.34
N ALA A 25 12.63 35.88 4.99
CA ALA A 25 12.88 34.53 4.52
C ALA A 25 11.63 33.64 4.63
N ALA A 26 10.84 33.77 5.69
CA ALA A 26 9.57 33.07 5.83
C ALA A 26 8.52 33.55 4.83
N GLN A 27 8.47 34.86 4.54
CA GLN A 27 7.60 35.40 3.50
C GLN A 27 8.08 35.05 2.08
N ALA A 28 9.39 35.02 1.83
CA ALA A 28 9.94 34.54 0.59
C ALA A 28 9.66 33.01 0.43
N TRP A 29 9.82 32.22 1.48
CA TRP A 29 9.46 30.80 1.47
C TRP A 29 7.96 30.60 1.24
N HIS A 30 7.09 31.46 1.79
CA HIS A 30 5.65 31.43 1.52
C HIS A 30 5.29 31.93 0.10
N ARG A 31 6.06 32.84 -0.47
CA ARG A 31 5.83 33.35 -1.84
C ARG A 31 6.54 32.53 -2.92
N TYR A 32 7.70 31.93 -2.61
CA TYR A 32 8.52 31.14 -3.53
C TYR A 32 8.66 29.69 -3.09
N GLY A 33 8.15 29.31 -1.90
CA GLY A 33 7.96 27.93 -1.49
C GLY A 33 7.06 27.25 -2.52
N PRO A 34 7.29 25.97 -2.78
CA PRO A 34 6.67 25.27 -3.91
C PRO A 34 5.17 25.05 -3.67
N ASP A 35 4.36 26.10 -3.84
CA ASP A 35 2.97 25.93 -4.22
C ASP A 35 2.94 25.47 -5.70
N ARG A 36 3.88 24.60 -6.05
CA ARG A 36 3.83 23.76 -7.23
C ARG A 36 2.82 22.68 -6.95
N ARG A 37 1.54 23.06 -6.99
CA ARG A 37 0.47 22.07 -7.14
C ARG A 37 0.84 21.28 -8.38
N LEU A 38 1.35 20.07 -8.14
CA LEU A 38 1.70 19.15 -9.21
C LEU A 38 0.52 19.09 -10.16
N THR A 39 0.77 19.27 -11.45
CA THR A 39 -0.26 19.08 -12.47
C THR A 39 -0.79 17.64 -12.36
N THR A 40 -1.98 17.38 -12.83
CA THR A 40 -2.57 16.03 -12.84
C THR A 40 -1.62 15.02 -13.48
N ALA A 41 -0.92 15.42 -14.56
CA ALA A 41 0.07 14.56 -15.22
C ALA A 41 1.30 14.29 -14.33
N GLN A 42 1.78 15.29 -13.59
CA GLN A 42 2.91 15.11 -12.66
C GLN A 42 2.53 14.21 -11.49
N ARG A 43 1.32 14.36 -10.95
CA ARG A 43 0.81 13.45 -9.89
C ARG A 43 0.69 12.01 -10.37
N ARG A 44 0.17 11.79 -11.58
CA ARG A 44 0.10 10.46 -12.18
C ARG A 44 1.49 9.83 -12.35
N ARG A 45 2.47 10.61 -12.85
CA ARG A 45 3.86 10.13 -12.98
C ARG A 45 4.50 9.82 -11.62
N ALA A 46 4.29 10.67 -10.62
CA ALA A 46 4.80 10.43 -9.27
C ALA A 46 4.20 9.16 -8.65
N ARG A 47 2.90 8.93 -8.82
CA ARG A 47 2.24 7.68 -8.38
C ARG A 47 2.82 6.47 -9.11
N ALA A 48 2.91 6.50 -10.42
CA ALA A 48 3.49 5.39 -11.19
C ALA A 48 4.94 5.09 -10.77
N HIS A 49 5.72 6.12 -10.46
CA HIS A 49 7.08 5.95 -9.94
C HIS A 49 7.08 5.31 -8.55
N GLN A 50 6.23 5.77 -7.63
CA GLN A 50 6.08 5.16 -6.30
C GLN A 50 5.64 3.70 -6.37
N GLN A 51 4.68 3.39 -7.23
CA GLN A 51 4.22 2.02 -7.47
C GLN A 51 5.37 1.14 -7.94
N ARG A 52 6.15 1.60 -8.91
CA ARG A 52 7.32 0.87 -9.40
C ARG A 52 8.36 0.64 -8.30
N MET A 53 8.68 1.66 -7.50
CA MET A 53 9.60 1.51 -6.36
C MET A 53 9.09 0.49 -5.34
N HIS A 54 7.80 0.52 -5.04
CA HIS A 54 7.18 -0.44 -4.14
C HIS A 54 7.32 -1.88 -4.67
N TRP A 55 7.05 -2.08 -5.95
CA TRP A 55 7.25 -3.36 -6.63
C TRP A 55 8.70 -3.84 -6.56
N GLU A 56 9.66 -2.95 -6.82
CA GLU A 56 11.08 -3.27 -6.76
C GLU A 56 11.54 -3.67 -5.35
N LEU A 57 11.03 -3.00 -4.32
CA LEU A 57 11.33 -3.33 -2.91
C LEU A 57 10.75 -4.70 -2.53
N LEU A 58 9.48 -4.94 -2.85
CA LEU A 58 8.83 -6.22 -2.55
C LEU A 58 9.45 -7.38 -3.34
N SER A 59 9.85 -7.18 -4.59
CA SER A 59 10.53 -8.20 -5.38
C SER A 59 11.85 -8.64 -4.73
N LYS A 60 12.64 -7.70 -4.21
CA LYS A 60 13.86 -8.03 -3.46
C LYS A 60 13.58 -8.85 -2.21
N ALA A 61 12.51 -8.54 -1.49
CA ALA A 61 12.12 -9.29 -0.31
C ALA A 61 11.55 -10.69 -0.65
N LEU A 62 10.99 -10.87 -1.84
CA LEU A 62 10.62 -12.21 -2.33
C LEU A 62 11.83 -13.08 -2.62
N ASP A 63 12.94 -12.49 -3.06
CA ASP A 63 14.16 -13.21 -3.38
C ASP A 63 15.03 -13.49 -2.13
N ASP A 64 14.96 -12.62 -1.12
CA ASP A 64 15.77 -12.70 0.10
C ASP A 64 14.89 -12.83 1.36
N PRO A 65 14.90 -14.01 2.03
CA PRO A 65 14.13 -14.23 3.25
C PRO A 65 14.48 -13.29 4.40
N ALA A 66 15.70 -12.79 4.49
CA ALA A 66 16.10 -11.85 5.53
C ALA A 66 15.43 -10.47 5.31
N LEU A 67 15.32 -10.04 4.06
CA LEU A 67 14.58 -8.82 3.70
C LEU A 67 13.07 -9.01 3.87
N ALA A 68 12.54 -10.20 3.62
CA ALA A 68 11.13 -10.51 3.87
C ALA A 68 10.74 -10.32 5.33
N MET A 69 11.64 -10.64 6.26
CA MET A 69 11.40 -10.44 7.70
C MET A 69 11.35 -8.96 8.11
N VAL A 70 12.04 -8.08 7.39
CA VAL A 70 12.04 -6.63 7.71
C VAL A 70 10.68 -6.00 7.49
N ILE A 71 9.92 -6.51 6.52
CA ILE A 71 8.60 -5.97 6.12
C ILE A 71 7.45 -6.88 6.56
N ASP A 72 7.73 -7.89 7.38
CA ASP A 72 6.69 -8.79 7.91
C ASP A 72 5.85 -8.04 8.97
N THR A 73 4.62 -7.76 8.62
CA THR A 73 3.65 -7.08 9.47
C THR A 73 2.39 -7.92 9.74
N TYR A 74 2.42 -9.20 9.39
CA TYR A 74 1.22 -10.05 9.48
C TYR A 74 0.77 -10.34 10.92
N GLY A 75 1.64 -10.15 11.92
CA GLY A 75 1.29 -10.34 13.33
C GLY A 75 1.10 -11.79 13.76
N VAL A 76 1.43 -12.73 12.88
CA VAL A 76 1.39 -14.19 13.11
C VAL A 76 2.72 -14.80 12.71
N GLU A 77 3.11 -15.89 13.36
CA GLU A 77 4.31 -16.62 13.00
C GLU A 77 4.09 -17.38 11.69
N LEU A 78 4.84 -17.05 10.67
CA LEU A 78 4.75 -17.65 9.34
C LEU A 78 6.05 -18.36 8.98
N SER A 79 5.94 -19.51 8.31
CA SER A 79 7.09 -20.12 7.67
C SER A 79 7.69 -19.18 6.61
N PRO A 80 8.99 -19.25 6.31
CA PRO A 80 9.58 -18.43 5.26
C PRO A 80 8.88 -18.59 3.90
N GLN A 81 8.42 -19.79 3.60
CA GLN A 81 7.68 -20.07 2.37
C GLN A 81 6.30 -19.38 2.37
N THR A 82 5.51 -19.56 3.44
CA THR A 82 4.19 -18.94 3.58
C THR A 82 4.29 -17.42 3.53
N ARG A 83 5.30 -16.85 4.21
CA ARG A 83 5.55 -15.39 4.17
C ARG A 83 5.76 -14.90 2.75
N ARG A 84 6.57 -15.58 1.95
CA ARG A 84 6.80 -15.24 0.53
C ARG A 84 5.51 -15.34 -0.29
N GLN A 85 4.70 -16.36 -0.06
CA GLN A 85 3.40 -16.53 -0.71
C GLN A 85 2.44 -15.39 -0.34
N MET A 86 2.38 -15.01 0.94
CA MET A 86 1.58 -13.87 1.41
C MET A 86 2.03 -12.54 0.78
N MET A 87 3.33 -12.31 0.70
CA MET A 87 3.88 -11.11 0.04
C MET A 87 3.56 -11.08 -1.45
N TYR A 88 3.61 -12.22 -2.11
CA TYR A 88 3.25 -12.33 -3.52
C TYR A 88 1.75 -12.12 -3.75
N ALA A 89 0.91 -12.66 -2.87
CA ALA A 89 -0.53 -12.41 -2.87
C ALA A 89 -0.85 -10.91 -2.68
N ASN A 90 -0.14 -10.25 -1.76
CA ASN A 90 -0.23 -8.80 -1.58
C ASN A 90 0.10 -8.02 -2.86
N LEU A 91 1.17 -8.40 -3.57
CA LEU A 91 1.55 -7.76 -4.84
C LEU A 91 0.43 -7.86 -5.89
N TRP A 92 -0.20 -9.02 -6.01
CA TRP A 92 -1.31 -9.21 -6.93
C TRP A 92 -2.52 -8.36 -6.57
N TYR A 93 -2.92 -8.36 -5.31
CA TYR A 93 -4.04 -7.52 -4.83
C TYR A 93 -3.76 -6.03 -5.08
N ILE A 94 -2.57 -5.56 -4.70
CA ILE A 94 -2.17 -4.16 -4.92
C ILE A 94 -2.11 -3.82 -6.42
N SER A 95 -1.71 -4.75 -7.27
CA SER A 95 -1.73 -4.54 -8.73
C SER A 95 -3.15 -4.27 -9.24
N VAL A 96 -4.14 -5.06 -8.80
CA VAL A 96 -5.55 -4.86 -9.15
C VAL A 96 -6.07 -3.53 -8.60
N PHE A 97 -5.76 -3.22 -7.34
CA PHE A 97 -6.12 -1.94 -6.72
C PHE A 97 -5.55 -0.74 -7.49
N HIS A 98 -4.30 -0.80 -7.92
CA HIS A 98 -3.69 0.27 -8.71
C HIS A 98 -4.32 0.45 -10.09
N GLN A 99 -4.80 -0.61 -10.72
CA GLN A 99 -5.54 -0.50 -11.98
C GLN A 99 -6.84 0.28 -11.76
N TYR A 100 -7.55 0.02 -10.67
CA TYR A 100 -8.72 0.80 -10.27
C TYR A 100 -8.35 2.27 -9.96
N GLU A 101 -7.35 2.53 -9.13
CA GLU A 101 -6.92 3.88 -8.77
C GLU A 101 -6.47 4.73 -9.96
N SER A 102 -5.88 4.10 -10.97
CA SER A 102 -5.47 4.77 -12.21
C SER A 102 -6.63 5.01 -13.19
N GLY A 103 -7.81 4.44 -12.91
CA GLY A 103 -9.00 4.51 -13.76
C GLY A 103 -8.94 3.58 -14.97
N LEU A 104 -8.07 2.56 -14.94
CA LEU A 104 -8.04 1.48 -15.95
C LEU A 104 -9.16 0.48 -15.73
N LEU A 105 -9.63 0.32 -14.50
CA LEU A 105 -10.77 -0.51 -14.13
C LEU A 105 -11.78 0.33 -13.35
N THR A 106 -13.06 0.10 -13.60
CA THR A 106 -14.18 0.57 -12.79
C THR A 106 -14.44 -0.39 -11.61
N GLU A 107 -15.30 -0.01 -10.67
CA GLU A 107 -15.72 -0.89 -9.56
C GLU A 107 -16.41 -2.18 -10.05
N GLN A 108 -17.09 -2.13 -11.16
CA GLN A 108 -17.73 -3.30 -11.73
C GLN A 108 -16.71 -4.22 -12.42
N GLU A 109 -15.74 -3.64 -13.11
CA GLU A 109 -14.70 -4.40 -13.82
C GLU A 109 -13.67 -5.03 -12.88
N ILE A 110 -13.45 -4.47 -11.68
CA ILE A 110 -12.51 -5.03 -10.71
C ILE A 110 -12.96 -6.38 -10.13
N LEU A 111 -14.26 -6.68 -10.19
CA LEU A 111 -14.82 -7.94 -9.68
C LEU A 111 -14.26 -9.17 -10.41
N GLY A 112 -14.02 -9.06 -11.71
CA GLY A 112 -13.43 -10.16 -12.51
C GLY A 112 -12.04 -10.57 -12.00
N PRO A 113 -11.05 -9.66 -12.02
CA PRO A 113 -9.71 -9.92 -11.46
C PRO A 113 -9.72 -10.36 -9.99
N LEU A 114 -10.58 -9.78 -9.13
CA LEU A 114 -10.68 -10.20 -7.73
C LEU A 114 -11.21 -11.63 -7.60
N ARG A 115 -12.23 -12.00 -8.40
CA ARG A 115 -12.76 -13.36 -8.41
C ARG A 115 -11.70 -14.35 -8.86
N GLU A 116 -10.90 -14.03 -9.86
CA GLU A 116 -9.78 -14.85 -10.30
C GLU A 116 -8.73 -15.01 -9.20
N LEU A 117 -8.37 -13.95 -8.50
CA LEU A 117 -7.44 -14.01 -7.37
C LEU A 117 -7.94 -14.95 -6.26
N PHE A 118 -9.20 -14.84 -5.88
CA PHE A 118 -9.78 -15.67 -4.81
C PHE A 118 -9.97 -17.15 -5.17
N GLN A 119 -9.64 -17.58 -6.37
CA GLN A 119 -9.51 -19.00 -6.70
C GLN A 119 -8.32 -19.65 -6.01
N SER A 120 -7.28 -18.87 -5.72
CA SER A 120 -6.08 -19.38 -5.04
C SER A 120 -6.31 -19.52 -3.54
N PRO A 121 -6.12 -20.71 -2.95
CA PRO A 121 -6.23 -20.88 -1.49
C PRO A 121 -5.20 -20.03 -0.73
N HIS A 122 -4.01 -19.79 -1.31
CA HIS A 122 -3.01 -18.91 -0.69
C HIS A 122 -3.43 -17.42 -0.67
N ILE A 123 -4.18 -16.99 -1.67
CA ILE A 123 -4.73 -15.63 -1.67
C ILE A 123 -5.91 -15.52 -0.69
N ARG A 124 -6.73 -16.56 -0.55
CA ARG A 124 -7.76 -16.62 0.48
C ARG A 124 -7.16 -16.56 1.89
N GLU A 125 -6.12 -17.33 2.16
CA GLU A 125 -5.39 -17.30 3.43
C GLU A 125 -4.77 -15.91 3.69
N TYR A 126 -4.12 -15.31 2.70
CA TYR A 126 -3.61 -13.94 2.78
C TYR A 126 -4.74 -12.95 3.13
N TRP A 127 -5.89 -13.10 2.48
CA TRP A 127 -7.04 -12.22 2.70
C TRP A 127 -7.55 -12.29 4.14
N GLU A 128 -7.64 -13.46 4.71
CA GLU A 128 -8.05 -13.67 6.11
C GLU A 128 -7.01 -13.10 7.10
N VAL A 129 -5.74 -13.45 6.93
CA VAL A 129 -4.65 -13.00 7.81
C VAL A 129 -4.54 -11.48 7.83
N THR A 130 -4.77 -10.81 6.70
CA THR A 130 -4.67 -9.34 6.58
C THR A 130 -5.96 -8.59 6.89
N ARG A 131 -7.04 -9.26 7.27
CA ARG A 131 -8.32 -8.63 7.65
C ARG A 131 -8.18 -7.52 8.70
N PRO A 132 -7.39 -7.68 9.79
CA PRO A 132 -7.19 -6.61 10.76
C PRO A 132 -6.54 -5.35 10.17
N HIS A 133 -5.61 -5.52 9.22
CA HIS A 133 -4.96 -4.38 8.56
C HIS A 133 -5.95 -3.60 7.70
N ARG A 134 -6.81 -4.29 6.96
CA ARG A 134 -7.85 -3.64 6.16
C ARG A 134 -8.90 -2.94 7.02
N ALA A 135 -9.22 -3.51 8.19
CA ALA A 135 -10.14 -2.89 9.15
C ALA A 135 -9.59 -1.59 9.76
N ALA A 136 -8.26 -1.41 9.79
CA ALA A 136 -7.60 -0.20 10.29
C ALA A 136 -7.48 0.92 9.25
N LEU A 137 -7.87 0.70 7.99
CA LEU A 137 -7.81 1.72 6.94
C LEU A 137 -8.83 2.83 7.20
N ASP A 138 -8.50 4.05 6.75
CA ASP A 138 -9.47 5.15 6.73
C ASP A 138 -10.69 4.73 5.89
N PRO A 139 -11.90 4.69 6.48
CA PRO A 139 -13.12 4.25 5.78
C PRO A 139 -13.44 5.06 4.51
N SER A 140 -12.94 6.29 4.41
CA SER A 140 -13.13 7.18 3.26
C SER A 140 -12.12 6.94 2.12
N SER A 141 -11.07 6.14 2.38
CA SER A 141 -10.04 5.87 1.38
C SER A 141 -10.55 4.97 0.24
N SER A 142 -9.96 5.13 -0.94
CA SER A 142 -10.21 4.24 -2.10
C SER A 142 -9.83 2.79 -1.79
N GLU A 143 -8.77 2.59 -1.01
CA GLU A 143 -8.31 1.27 -0.60
C GLU A 143 -9.33 0.57 0.32
N ALA A 144 -9.88 1.27 1.33
CA ALA A 144 -10.93 0.73 2.17
C ALA A 144 -12.21 0.42 1.37
N ARG A 145 -12.54 1.24 0.35
CA ARG A 145 -13.68 1.00 -0.54
C ARG A 145 -13.52 -0.28 -1.33
N ILE A 146 -12.37 -0.46 -1.98
CA ILE A 146 -12.09 -1.70 -2.73
C ILE A 146 -11.95 -2.89 -1.80
N GLY A 147 -11.38 -2.72 -0.62
CA GLY A 147 -11.34 -3.74 0.41
C GLY A 147 -12.72 -4.26 0.81
N ARG A 148 -13.73 -3.37 0.92
CA ARG A 148 -15.12 -3.79 1.19
C ARG A 148 -15.75 -4.55 0.02
N ILE A 149 -15.51 -4.13 -1.20
CA ILE A 149 -15.97 -4.82 -2.41
C ILE A 149 -15.37 -6.22 -2.48
N ALA A 150 -14.08 -6.32 -2.26
CA ALA A 150 -13.36 -7.59 -2.26
C ALA A 150 -13.79 -8.51 -1.11
N GLU A 151 -14.06 -7.96 0.09
CA GLU A 151 -14.57 -8.74 1.23
C GLU A 151 -15.95 -9.31 0.95
N ALA A 152 -16.86 -8.51 0.37
CA ALA A 152 -18.19 -8.99 0.00
C ALA A 152 -18.11 -10.12 -1.04
N LEU A 153 -17.27 -9.97 -2.05
CA LEU A 153 -17.03 -11.01 -3.04
C LEU A 153 -16.39 -12.27 -2.43
N PHE A 154 -15.45 -12.10 -1.52
CA PHE A 154 -14.81 -13.21 -0.81
C PHE A 154 -15.84 -14.03 -0.03
N GLN A 155 -16.73 -13.37 0.72
CA GLN A 155 -17.81 -14.02 1.47
C GLN A 155 -18.80 -14.74 0.56
N GLU A 156 -19.21 -14.10 -0.56
CA GLU A 156 -20.07 -14.73 -1.56
C GLU A 156 -19.47 -16.03 -2.10
N LEU A 157 -18.16 -16.03 -2.39
CA LEU A 157 -17.46 -17.19 -2.91
C LEU A 157 -17.27 -18.30 -1.86
N ASP A 158 -17.09 -17.92 -0.59
CA ASP A 158 -16.93 -18.86 0.52
C ASP A 158 -18.25 -19.55 0.86
N GLU A 159 -19.37 -18.80 0.85
CA GLU A 159 -20.72 -19.31 1.10
C GLU A 159 -21.25 -20.18 -0.06
N ALA A 160 -20.78 -19.95 -1.27
CA ALA A 160 -21.25 -20.69 -2.43
C ALA A 160 -20.87 -22.18 -2.42
N ASP A 161 -19.99 -22.62 -1.51
CA ASP A 161 -19.53 -24.02 -1.33
C ASP A 161 -19.35 -24.77 -2.67
N THR A 162 -18.64 -24.12 -3.63
CA THR A 162 -18.67 -24.54 -5.00
C THR A 162 -17.36 -25.15 -5.48
N ASP A 163 -17.27 -26.45 -5.40
CA ASP A 163 -16.49 -27.25 -6.35
C ASP A 163 -17.08 -27.18 -7.80
N GLU A 164 -18.26 -26.54 -7.99
CA GLU A 164 -19.03 -26.58 -9.26
C GLU A 164 -18.99 -25.31 -10.11
N TRP A 165 -18.44 -24.19 -9.67
CA TRP A 165 -18.56 -22.92 -10.41
C TRP A 165 -17.67 -22.80 -11.68
N TRP A 166 -17.00 -23.89 -12.05
CA TRP A 166 -16.22 -24.03 -13.30
C TRP A 166 -17.05 -24.47 -14.50
N VAL A 167 -18.34 -24.70 -14.36
CA VAL A 167 -19.17 -25.05 -15.53
C VAL A 167 -19.45 -23.81 -16.35
N VAL A 168 -18.43 -23.29 -17.01
CA VAL A 168 -18.58 -22.41 -18.16
C VAL A 168 -19.05 -23.29 -19.32
N GLY A 169 -20.37 -23.29 -19.54
CA GLY A 169 -21.01 -23.75 -20.76
C GLY A 169 -20.55 -25.11 -21.29
N GLN A 170 -21.38 -26.11 -21.17
CA GLN A 170 -21.23 -27.31 -22.03
C GLN A 170 -21.19 -26.85 -23.48
N PRO A 171 -20.20 -27.28 -24.28
CA PRO A 171 -20.27 -27.08 -25.72
C PRO A 171 -21.55 -27.73 -26.20
N SER A 172 -22.38 -26.95 -26.93
CA SER A 172 -23.58 -27.48 -27.59
C SER A 172 -23.20 -28.62 -28.53
N PRO A 173 -24.01 -29.68 -28.60
CA PRO A 173 -23.73 -30.83 -29.44
C PRO A 173 -23.66 -30.48 -30.93
#